data_40af2b657280a7dd941de7f55caa9188
#
_entry.id   40af2b657280a7dd941de7f55caa9188
#
_cell.length_a   1.000
_cell.length_b   1.000
_cell.length_c   1.000
_cell.angle_alpha   90.00
_cell.angle_beta   90.00
_cell.angle_gamma   90.00
#
_symmetry.space_group_name_H-M   'P 1'
#
loop_
_entity.id
_entity.type
_entity.pdbx_description
1 polymer ?
#
loop_
_entity_poly.entity_id
_entity_poly.type
_entity_poly.pdbx_seq_one_letter_code
_entity_poly.pdbx_strand_id
1 'polypeptide(L)'
;MDRTNQATDEFDLINLQKLKPSRIVTDGDLDGIASAAILLRAFPDAEVTFAHPPGIRSGVFDKFIDKSTIICDLPFHPSAGAVIDHHLTNQISNSEVLDLWRPTMSAARITHSIVKTQHNLDDLDEFIDWVDRLDGGGISKEDFLSDHPIVTLSRCVDARESPSTAHWVAKSISKGVTVEEILNNPIVDKFVQKKFQESKIIDSIINSTLRIENRLAIVRFDGTGTRTGGYRITASVGDACDACIIIHGDEEGSVSGKIPPLGASFYTNSFFHKNGGLVDLTLLATAFDVDGGGHSNACGCRIKPIDKFGNIEDRNVQSTDIEENLTQWIRIWSSNHPDY
;
A
#
# COMPACT_ATOMS: atom_id res chain seq x y z
N MET A 1 1.60 10.79 27.40
CA MET A 1 1.08 9.41 27.43
C MET A 1 0.25 9.23 28.69
N ASP A 2 -0.95 8.71 28.54
CA ASP A 2 -1.84 8.43 29.68
C ASP A 2 -1.30 7.18 30.43
N ARG A 3 -1.22 7.23 31.78
CA ARG A 3 -0.69 6.13 32.61
C ARG A 3 -1.44 4.80 32.40
N THR A 4 -2.70 4.87 31.96
CA THR A 4 -3.54 3.71 31.68
C THR A 4 -3.04 2.95 30.44
N ASN A 5 -2.62 3.66 29.38
CA ASN A 5 -2.11 3.06 28.16
C ASN A 5 -0.73 2.41 28.39
N GLN A 6 0.15 3.05 29.17
CA GLN A 6 1.48 2.52 29.46
C GLN A 6 1.42 1.19 30.24
N ALA A 7 0.49 1.07 31.20
CA ALA A 7 0.30 -0.19 31.95
C ALA A 7 -0.23 -1.32 31.05
N THR A 8 -1.07 -1.00 30.08
CA THR A 8 -1.57 -1.97 29.09
C THR A 8 -0.45 -2.44 28.17
N ASP A 9 0.37 -1.53 27.65
CA ASP A 9 1.51 -1.84 26.79
C ASP A 9 2.55 -2.74 27.47
N GLU A 10 2.85 -2.46 28.75
CA GLU A 10 3.77 -3.30 29.53
C GLU A 10 3.20 -4.71 29.74
N PHE A 11 1.90 -4.83 30.01
CA PHE A 11 1.22 -6.12 30.16
C PHE A 11 1.23 -6.91 28.84
N ASP A 12 1.03 -6.24 27.72
CA ASP A 12 1.07 -6.84 26.39
C ASP A 12 2.47 -7.36 26.06
N LEU A 13 3.53 -6.60 26.36
CA LEU A 13 4.90 -7.09 26.19
C LEU A 13 5.19 -8.32 27.05
N ILE A 14 4.76 -8.34 28.31
CA ILE A 14 4.90 -9.50 29.19
C ILE A 14 4.19 -10.73 28.59
N ASN A 15 3.01 -10.55 28.00
CA ASN A 15 2.29 -11.65 27.37
C ASN A 15 2.99 -12.13 26.10
N LEU A 16 3.53 -11.23 25.26
CA LEU A 16 4.37 -11.60 24.11
C LEU A 16 5.60 -12.40 24.56
N GLN A 17 6.29 -11.98 25.62
CA GLN A 17 7.47 -12.69 26.17
C GLN A 17 7.12 -14.11 26.66
N LYS A 18 5.93 -14.33 27.21
CA LYS A 18 5.46 -15.68 27.63
C LYS A 18 5.29 -16.64 26.46
N LEU A 19 4.99 -16.15 25.27
CA LEU A 19 4.91 -16.96 24.05
C LEU A 19 6.26 -17.49 23.59
N LYS A 20 7.38 -16.88 24.06
CA LYS A 20 8.75 -17.17 23.60
C LYS A 20 8.83 -17.15 22.08
N PRO A 21 8.59 -16.00 21.44
CA PRO A 21 8.46 -15.92 19.99
C PRO A 21 9.73 -16.41 19.28
N SER A 22 9.58 -17.37 18.39
CA SER A 22 10.64 -17.86 17.53
C SER A 22 10.51 -17.33 16.08
N ARG A 23 9.34 -16.77 15.74
CA ARG A 23 9.08 -16.25 14.39
C ARG A 23 8.20 -15.01 14.42
N ILE A 24 8.49 -14.10 13.51
CA ILE A 24 7.71 -12.91 13.17
C ILE A 24 7.27 -13.08 11.72
N VAL A 25 5.96 -13.11 11.46
CA VAL A 25 5.38 -13.12 10.11
C VAL A 25 4.74 -11.75 9.89
N THR A 26 5.17 -11.02 8.87
CA THR A 26 4.75 -9.63 8.65
C THR A 26 4.57 -9.31 7.16
N ASP A 27 3.83 -8.23 6.84
CA ASP A 27 3.77 -7.76 5.45
C ASP A 27 5.14 -7.26 4.97
N GLY A 28 5.31 -7.19 3.66
CA GLY A 28 6.56 -6.87 3.01
C GLY A 28 6.80 -5.39 2.75
N ASP A 29 5.90 -4.50 3.15
CA ASP A 29 6.02 -3.06 3.00
C ASP A 29 6.76 -2.40 4.18
N LEU A 30 6.79 -1.06 4.23
CA LEU A 30 7.55 -0.35 5.25
C LEU A 30 6.98 -0.55 6.66
N ASP A 31 5.64 -0.65 6.82
CA ASP A 31 5.01 -0.87 8.13
C ASP A 31 5.38 -2.26 8.67
N GLY A 32 5.24 -3.31 7.85
CA GLY A 32 5.63 -4.65 8.25
C GLY A 32 7.13 -4.78 8.52
N ILE A 33 7.99 -4.13 7.74
CA ILE A 33 9.46 -4.11 7.95
C ILE A 33 9.82 -3.40 9.26
N ALA A 34 9.17 -2.26 9.55
CA ALA A 34 9.36 -1.51 10.79
C ALA A 34 8.89 -2.31 12.01
N SER A 35 7.72 -2.96 11.92
CA SER A 35 7.20 -3.85 12.95
C SER A 35 8.17 -4.99 13.26
N ALA A 36 8.72 -5.64 12.24
CA ALA A 36 9.73 -6.69 12.40
C ALA A 36 11.00 -6.14 13.07
N ALA A 37 11.49 -4.97 12.65
CA ALA A 37 12.68 -4.36 13.21
C ALA A 37 12.55 -4.06 14.72
N ILE A 38 11.40 -3.56 15.13
CA ILE A 38 11.09 -3.27 16.55
C ILE A 38 11.01 -4.57 17.35
N LEU A 39 10.28 -5.57 16.85
CA LEU A 39 10.18 -6.87 17.52
C LEU A 39 11.53 -7.58 17.65
N LEU A 40 12.44 -7.42 16.68
CA LEU A 40 13.80 -7.97 16.77
C LEU A 40 14.64 -7.32 17.87
N ARG A 41 14.30 -6.12 18.38
CA ARG A 41 14.95 -5.57 19.59
C ARG A 41 14.51 -6.29 20.87
N ALA A 42 13.26 -6.75 20.92
CA ALA A 42 12.74 -7.51 22.06
C ALA A 42 13.02 -9.03 21.91
N PHE A 43 13.05 -9.54 20.70
CA PHE A 43 13.19 -10.96 20.35
C PHE A 43 14.26 -11.16 19.28
N PRO A 44 15.55 -10.95 19.59
CA PRO A 44 16.64 -10.87 18.58
C PRO A 44 16.90 -12.20 17.83
N ASP A 45 16.50 -13.33 18.41
CA ASP A 45 16.67 -14.66 17.81
C ASP A 45 15.46 -15.09 16.97
N ALA A 46 14.39 -14.29 16.87
CA ALA A 46 13.21 -14.61 16.08
C ALA A 46 13.53 -14.54 14.58
N GLU A 47 13.05 -15.54 13.83
CA GLU A 47 13.11 -15.52 12.37
C GLU A 47 12.03 -14.61 11.80
N VAL A 48 12.37 -13.74 10.85
CA VAL A 48 11.39 -12.93 10.13
C VAL A 48 10.98 -13.65 8.86
N THR A 49 9.68 -13.73 8.60
CA THR A 49 9.09 -14.24 7.36
C THR A 49 8.17 -13.17 6.80
N PHE A 50 8.43 -12.70 5.58
CA PHE A 50 7.54 -11.79 4.89
C PHE A 50 6.44 -12.56 4.18
N ALA A 51 5.21 -12.11 4.36
CA ALA A 51 4.01 -12.67 3.77
C ALA A 51 3.18 -11.57 3.11
N HIS A 52 1.98 -11.89 2.67
CA HIS A 52 1.03 -10.93 2.13
C HIS A 52 -0.40 -11.42 2.40
N PRO A 53 -1.40 -10.50 2.51
CA PRO A 53 -2.75 -10.87 2.93
C PRO A 53 -3.39 -12.03 2.14
N PRO A 54 -3.32 -12.08 0.78
CA PRO A 54 -3.82 -13.23 0.03
C PRO A 54 -3.13 -14.54 0.38
N GLY A 55 -1.82 -14.53 0.66
CA GLY A 55 -1.06 -15.72 1.03
C GLY A 55 -1.45 -16.27 2.40
N ILE A 56 -1.72 -15.39 3.38
CA ILE A 56 -2.25 -15.80 4.69
C ILE A 56 -3.64 -16.42 4.52
N ARG A 57 -4.55 -15.75 3.79
CA ARG A 57 -5.93 -16.24 3.58
C ARG A 57 -5.99 -17.56 2.81
N SER A 58 -5.04 -17.83 1.92
CA SER A 58 -4.98 -19.05 1.12
C SER A 58 -4.23 -20.21 1.79
N GLY A 59 -3.66 -20.00 2.98
CA GLY A 59 -2.93 -21.02 3.72
C GLY A 59 -1.50 -21.32 3.21
N VAL A 60 -0.97 -20.52 2.28
CA VAL A 60 0.40 -20.70 1.76
C VAL A 60 1.44 -20.60 2.85
N PHE A 61 1.17 -19.80 3.89
CA PHE A 61 2.08 -19.56 5.01
C PHE A 61 1.81 -20.42 6.24
N ASP A 62 0.79 -21.29 6.26
CA ASP A 62 0.39 -22.10 7.43
C ASP A 62 1.56 -22.85 8.07
N LYS A 63 2.46 -23.39 7.26
CA LYS A 63 3.67 -24.12 7.72
C LYS A 63 4.66 -23.25 8.50
N PHE A 64 4.54 -21.93 8.44
CA PHE A 64 5.40 -20.98 9.15
C PHE A 64 4.71 -20.38 10.37
N ILE A 65 3.45 -20.74 10.66
CA ILE A 65 2.65 -20.13 11.71
C ILE A 65 2.28 -21.17 12.77
N ASP A 66 2.73 -20.92 14.00
CA ASP A 66 2.43 -21.72 15.18
C ASP A 66 2.28 -20.82 16.43
N LYS A 67 2.10 -21.42 17.60
CA LYS A 67 1.91 -20.68 18.86
C LYS A 67 3.13 -19.86 19.32
N SER A 68 4.30 -20.01 18.68
CA SER A 68 5.48 -19.18 18.90
C SER A 68 5.63 -18.08 17.83
N THR A 69 4.62 -17.90 16.98
CA THR A 69 4.63 -16.90 15.89
C THR A 69 3.87 -15.65 16.29
N ILE A 70 4.50 -14.47 16.09
CA ILE A 70 3.83 -13.16 16.10
C ILE A 70 3.52 -12.80 14.66
N ILE A 71 2.28 -12.48 14.35
CA ILE A 71 1.85 -11.92 13.06
C ILE A 71 1.72 -10.41 13.21
N CYS A 72 2.27 -9.63 12.26
CA CYS A 72 2.14 -8.18 12.25
C CYS A 72 1.62 -7.70 10.90
N ASP A 73 0.72 -6.70 10.92
CA ASP A 73 0.26 -6.01 9.72
C ASP A 73 -0.31 -6.97 8.64
N LEU A 74 -0.97 -8.02 9.10
CA LEU A 74 -1.51 -9.09 8.27
C LEU A 74 -2.81 -9.63 8.87
N PRO A 75 -3.67 -10.28 8.05
CA PRO A 75 -4.86 -10.93 8.54
C PRO A 75 -4.58 -11.96 9.63
N PHE A 76 -5.54 -12.10 10.51
CA PHE A 76 -5.54 -13.10 11.57
C PHE A 76 -5.31 -14.52 11.06
N HIS A 77 -4.56 -15.30 11.87
CA HIS A 77 -4.39 -16.73 11.65
C HIS A 77 -4.60 -17.50 12.98
N PRO A 78 -5.45 -18.55 13.03
CA PRO A 78 -5.84 -19.21 14.27
C PRO A 78 -4.71 -20.00 14.97
N SER A 79 -3.66 -20.35 14.24
CA SER A 79 -2.49 -21.04 14.79
C SER A 79 -1.45 -20.10 15.38
N ALA A 80 -1.55 -18.78 15.16
CA ALA A 80 -0.58 -17.82 15.70
C ALA A 80 -0.61 -17.77 17.23
N GLY A 81 0.48 -17.33 17.84
CA GLY A 81 0.54 -16.99 19.27
C GLY A 81 -0.01 -15.60 19.53
N ALA A 82 0.33 -14.63 18.67
CA ALA A 82 -0.15 -13.26 18.76
C ALA A 82 -0.36 -12.65 17.37
N VAL A 83 -1.26 -11.66 17.31
CA VAL A 83 -1.49 -10.81 16.13
C VAL A 83 -1.44 -9.35 16.57
N ILE A 84 -0.65 -8.54 15.86
CA ILE A 84 -0.52 -7.08 16.03
C ILE A 84 -1.00 -6.45 14.72
N ASP A 85 -2.13 -5.75 14.75
CA ASP A 85 -2.71 -5.20 13.52
C ASP A 85 -3.54 -3.94 13.81
N HIS A 86 -3.72 -3.12 12.79
CA HIS A 86 -4.49 -1.89 12.84
C HIS A 86 -5.66 -1.85 11.83
N HIS A 87 -5.72 -2.79 10.90
CA HIS A 87 -6.76 -2.85 9.88
C HIS A 87 -8.12 -3.24 10.47
N LEU A 88 -9.15 -2.41 10.24
CA LEU A 88 -10.51 -2.65 10.73
C LEU A 88 -11.10 -4.00 10.28
N THR A 89 -10.74 -4.45 9.07
CA THR A 89 -11.22 -5.72 8.50
C THR A 89 -10.61 -6.95 9.16
N ASN A 90 -9.54 -6.79 9.91
CA ASN A 90 -8.82 -7.87 10.58
C ASN A 90 -9.11 -7.94 12.09
N GLN A 91 -9.94 -7.02 12.60
CA GLN A 91 -10.36 -7.04 14.00
C GLN A 91 -11.11 -8.33 14.34
N ILE A 92 -10.66 -9.02 15.38
CA ILE A 92 -11.22 -10.30 15.81
C ILE A 92 -12.01 -10.11 17.10
N SER A 93 -13.10 -10.86 17.21
CA SER A 93 -13.82 -11.04 18.46
C SER A 93 -13.73 -12.50 18.87
N ASN A 94 -13.20 -12.77 20.07
CA ASN A 94 -13.18 -14.08 20.70
C ASN A 94 -12.17 -15.10 20.12
N SER A 95 -10.88 -14.93 20.42
CA SER A 95 -9.80 -15.82 19.99
C SER A 95 -8.95 -16.29 21.18
N GLU A 96 -8.37 -17.50 21.07
CA GLU A 96 -7.31 -17.99 21.95
C GLU A 96 -5.92 -17.38 21.60
N VAL A 97 -5.85 -16.61 20.50
CA VAL A 97 -4.66 -15.89 20.07
C VAL A 97 -4.60 -14.55 20.81
N LEU A 98 -3.42 -14.14 21.23
CA LEU A 98 -3.22 -12.81 21.82
C LEU A 98 -3.47 -11.75 20.71
N ASP A 99 -4.64 -11.11 20.79
CA ASP A 99 -5.04 -10.06 19.83
C ASP A 99 -4.63 -8.69 20.37
N LEU A 100 -3.71 -8.05 19.66
CA LEU A 100 -3.18 -6.72 19.97
C LEU A 100 -3.62 -5.71 18.90
N TRP A 101 -4.84 -5.87 18.38
CA TRP A 101 -5.44 -4.92 17.46
C TRP A 101 -5.69 -3.56 18.12
N ARG A 102 -5.32 -2.46 17.45
CA ARG A 102 -5.58 -1.09 17.91
C ARG A 102 -5.87 -0.16 16.72
N PRO A 103 -6.73 0.85 16.87
CA PRO A 103 -7.03 1.83 15.82
C PRO A 103 -5.91 2.89 15.70
N THR A 104 -4.71 2.45 15.35
CA THR A 104 -3.53 3.30 15.11
C THR A 104 -3.32 3.52 13.62
N MET A 105 -2.36 4.35 13.25
CA MET A 105 -2.04 4.65 11.86
C MET A 105 -1.18 3.55 11.20
N SER A 106 -0.52 2.70 12.02
CA SER A 106 0.32 1.60 11.56
C SER A 106 0.42 0.49 12.60
N ALA A 107 0.75 -0.74 12.21
CA ALA A 107 1.08 -1.84 13.11
C ALA A 107 2.43 -1.58 13.82
N ALA A 108 3.35 -0.88 13.16
CA ALA A 108 4.62 -0.46 13.75
C ALA A 108 4.42 0.48 14.95
N ARG A 109 3.42 1.35 14.94
CA ARG A 109 3.05 2.20 16.08
C ARG A 109 2.63 1.37 17.29
N ILE A 110 1.83 0.33 17.10
CA ILE A 110 1.40 -0.59 18.17
C ILE A 110 2.63 -1.31 18.74
N THR A 111 3.42 -1.89 17.85
CA THR A 111 4.64 -2.62 18.19
C THR A 111 5.63 -1.74 18.96
N HIS A 112 5.83 -0.50 18.49
CA HIS A 112 6.68 0.49 19.14
C HIS A 112 6.21 0.82 20.56
N SER A 113 4.93 1.11 20.74
CA SER A 113 4.36 1.43 22.05
C SER A 113 4.57 0.29 23.06
N ILE A 114 4.34 -0.95 22.63
CA ILE A 114 4.50 -2.14 23.45
C ILE A 114 5.96 -2.38 23.82
N VAL A 115 6.86 -2.39 22.85
CA VAL A 115 8.28 -2.73 23.07
C VAL A 115 9.02 -1.61 23.81
N LYS A 116 8.67 -0.34 23.59
CA LYS A 116 9.26 0.83 24.27
C LYS A 116 9.11 0.79 25.79
N THR A 117 8.18 0.00 26.32
CA THR A 117 7.99 -0.12 27.79
C THR A 117 9.20 -0.73 28.51
N GLN A 118 10.00 -1.57 27.85
CA GLN A 118 11.16 -2.24 28.43
C GLN A 118 12.45 -2.09 27.59
N HIS A 119 12.36 -1.54 26.37
CA HIS A 119 13.50 -1.33 25.49
C HIS A 119 13.61 0.15 25.08
N ASN A 120 14.83 0.67 25.00
CA ASN A 120 15.01 2.00 24.45
C ASN A 120 14.81 1.97 22.92
N LEU A 121 13.83 2.75 22.44
CA LEU A 121 13.48 2.93 21.02
C LEU A 121 13.46 4.42 20.64
N ASP A 122 14.09 5.30 21.41
CA ASP A 122 14.07 6.76 21.14
C ASP A 122 14.67 7.10 19.75
N ASP A 123 15.60 6.28 19.27
CA ASP A 123 16.18 6.38 17.93
C ASP A 123 15.20 6.02 16.80
N LEU A 124 14.04 5.43 17.11
CA LEU A 124 13.01 5.07 16.15
C LEU A 124 11.78 6.00 16.19
N ASP A 125 11.68 6.94 17.14
CA ASP A 125 10.49 7.77 17.30
C ASP A 125 10.14 8.52 16.00
N GLU A 126 11.12 9.22 15.39
CA GLU A 126 10.91 9.93 14.13
C GLU A 126 10.60 8.97 12.97
N PHE A 127 11.29 7.83 12.92
CA PHE A 127 11.05 6.81 11.89
C PHE A 127 9.60 6.32 11.93
N ILE A 128 9.07 6.02 13.11
CA ILE A 128 7.69 5.56 13.28
C ILE A 128 6.66 6.66 12.96
N ASP A 129 6.96 7.93 13.26
CA ASP A 129 6.10 9.05 12.85
C ASP A 129 5.98 9.16 11.31
N TRP A 130 7.03 8.81 10.58
CA TRP A 130 6.98 8.74 9.12
C TRP A 130 6.24 7.50 8.62
N VAL A 131 6.44 6.34 9.25
CA VAL A 131 5.67 5.11 8.91
C VAL A 131 4.19 5.38 9.07
N ASP A 132 3.75 5.96 10.19
CA ASP A 132 2.35 6.33 10.43
C ASP A 132 1.77 7.22 9.33
N ARG A 133 2.53 8.23 8.88
CA ARG A 133 2.06 9.14 7.82
C ARG A 133 1.97 8.46 6.46
N LEU A 134 2.89 7.54 6.18
CA LEU A 134 2.93 6.82 4.91
C LEU A 134 1.83 5.77 4.82
N ASP A 135 1.62 5.01 5.89
CA ASP A 135 0.65 3.92 5.94
C ASP A 135 -0.77 4.42 6.20
N GLY A 136 -0.96 5.26 7.20
CA GLY A 136 -2.25 5.84 7.57
C GLY A 136 -2.78 6.90 6.59
N GLY A 137 -2.10 7.18 5.48
CA GLY A 137 -2.52 8.15 4.45
C GLY A 137 -2.44 9.61 4.91
N GLY A 138 -1.75 9.89 6.02
CA GLY A 138 -1.58 11.25 6.57
C GLY A 138 -0.40 12.04 5.97
N ILE A 139 0.29 11.49 4.97
CA ILE A 139 1.43 12.16 4.33
C ILE A 139 0.97 13.40 3.54
N SER A 140 1.71 14.52 3.66
CA SER A 140 1.48 15.68 2.83
C SER A 140 1.93 15.42 1.38
N LYS A 141 1.40 16.21 0.43
CA LYS A 141 1.85 16.16 -0.96
C LYS A 141 3.34 16.49 -1.08
N GLU A 142 3.80 17.49 -0.34
CA GLU A 142 5.19 17.94 -0.31
C GLU A 142 6.10 16.81 0.20
N ASP A 143 5.74 16.20 1.31
CA ASP A 143 6.46 15.06 1.88
C ASP A 143 6.46 13.86 0.93
N PHE A 144 5.30 13.54 0.35
CA PHE A 144 5.18 12.44 -0.63
C PHE A 144 6.07 12.64 -1.86
N LEU A 145 6.25 13.86 -2.33
CA LEU A 145 7.11 14.18 -3.49
C LEU A 145 8.57 14.40 -3.12
N SER A 146 8.90 14.47 -1.84
CA SER A 146 10.26 14.77 -1.35
C SER A 146 11.22 13.57 -1.55
N ASP A 147 12.51 13.88 -1.47
CA ASP A 147 13.59 12.89 -1.38
C ASP A 147 13.95 12.59 0.09
N HIS A 148 13.00 12.76 1.01
CA HIS A 148 13.22 12.42 2.42
C HIS A 148 13.68 10.95 2.55
N PRO A 149 14.71 10.64 3.36
CA PRO A 149 15.30 9.30 3.43
C PRO A 149 14.26 8.19 3.67
N ILE A 150 13.31 8.40 4.60
CA ILE A 150 12.29 7.39 4.93
C ILE A 150 11.28 7.21 3.77
N VAL A 151 10.90 8.29 3.10
CA VAL A 151 10.04 8.23 1.89
C VAL A 151 10.76 7.51 0.75
N THR A 152 12.06 7.77 0.60
CA THR A 152 12.90 7.06 -0.38
C THR A 152 12.99 5.57 -0.04
N LEU A 153 13.21 5.22 1.22
CA LEU A 153 13.26 3.83 1.68
C LEU A 153 11.93 3.10 1.39
N SER A 154 10.78 3.71 1.69
CA SER A 154 9.46 3.12 1.45
C SER A 154 9.19 2.80 -0.03
N ARG A 155 9.77 3.59 -0.94
CA ARG A 155 9.66 3.37 -2.40
C ARG A 155 10.59 2.27 -2.91
N CYS A 156 11.70 2.03 -2.22
CA CYS A 156 12.81 1.19 -2.70
C CYS A 156 12.80 -0.21 -2.09
N VAL A 157 12.19 -0.39 -0.93
CA VAL A 157 12.24 -1.66 -0.19
C VAL A 157 10.83 -2.23 -0.04
N ASP A 158 10.61 -3.34 -0.75
CA ASP A 158 9.41 -4.17 -0.67
C ASP A 158 9.85 -5.63 -0.70
N ALA A 159 9.43 -6.41 0.29
CA ALA A 159 9.80 -7.81 0.38
C ALA A 159 9.25 -8.66 -0.77
N ARG A 160 8.20 -8.21 -1.45
CA ARG A 160 7.68 -8.86 -2.67
C ARG A 160 8.66 -8.77 -3.84
N GLU A 161 9.42 -7.67 -3.94
CA GLU A 161 10.47 -7.49 -4.95
C GLU A 161 11.80 -8.12 -4.51
N SER A 162 12.18 -7.98 -3.24
CA SER A 162 13.43 -8.51 -2.70
C SER A 162 13.33 -8.89 -1.21
N PRO A 163 12.89 -10.11 -0.88
CA PRO A 163 12.80 -10.57 0.51
C PRO A 163 14.14 -10.46 1.26
N SER A 164 15.26 -10.78 0.62
CA SER A 164 16.59 -10.72 1.25
C SER A 164 17.00 -9.30 1.63
N THR A 165 16.66 -8.33 0.79
CA THR A 165 16.91 -6.90 1.09
C THR A 165 16.03 -6.42 2.24
N ALA A 166 14.74 -6.75 2.24
CA ALA A 166 13.83 -6.42 3.32
C ALA A 166 14.29 -7.02 4.66
N HIS A 167 14.74 -8.28 4.67
CA HIS A 167 15.35 -8.91 5.85
C HIS A 167 16.58 -8.14 6.35
N TRP A 168 17.46 -7.78 5.42
CA TRP A 168 18.67 -7.03 5.78
C TRP A 168 18.30 -5.66 6.37
N VAL A 169 17.34 -4.95 5.78
CA VAL A 169 16.85 -3.65 6.26
C VAL A 169 16.24 -3.79 7.66
N ALA A 170 15.31 -4.72 7.89
CA ALA A 170 14.71 -4.93 9.21
C ALA A 170 15.78 -5.22 10.29
N LYS A 171 16.76 -6.08 9.98
CA LYS A 171 17.88 -6.37 10.87
C LYS A 171 18.82 -5.17 11.08
N SER A 172 19.00 -4.31 10.08
CA SER A 172 19.82 -3.11 10.21
C SER A 172 19.16 -2.08 11.13
N ILE A 173 17.87 -1.80 10.92
CA ILE A 173 17.07 -0.90 11.79
C ILE A 173 17.06 -1.43 13.23
N SER A 174 16.87 -2.75 13.43
CA SER A 174 16.86 -3.32 14.77
C SER A 174 18.18 -3.15 15.52
N LYS A 175 19.29 -2.96 14.81
CA LYS A 175 20.63 -2.71 15.37
C LYS A 175 20.97 -1.22 15.50
N GLY A 176 20.04 -0.32 15.19
CA GLY A 176 20.25 1.13 15.27
C GLY A 176 20.99 1.72 14.08
N VAL A 177 21.06 1.02 12.94
CA VAL A 177 21.58 1.59 11.70
C VAL A 177 20.57 2.61 11.18
N THR A 178 21.04 3.81 10.84
CA THR A 178 20.16 4.90 10.37
C THR A 178 19.65 4.64 8.95
N VAL A 179 18.54 5.29 8.60
CA VAL A 179 17.94 5.14 7.25
C VAL A 179 18.90 5.64 6.18
N GLU A 180 19.66 6.71 6.44
CA GLU A 180 20.67 7.24 5.53
C GLU A 180 21.79 6.22 5.27
N GLU A 181 22.29 5.56 6.32
CA GLU A 181 23.29 4.49 6.18
C GLU A 181 22.74 3.30 5.40
N ILE A 182 21.47 2.96 5.61
CA ILE A 182 20.77 1.90 4.87
C ILE A 182 20.68 2.25 3.39
N LEU A 183 20.25 3.44 3.04
CA LEU A 183 20.11 3.89 1.64
C LEU A 183 21.47 3.94 0.91
N ASN A 184 22.53 4.30 1.61
CA ASN A 184 23.90 4.35 1.07
C ASN A 184 24.55 2.96 0.96
N ASN A 185 23.92 1.91 1.49
CA ASN A 185 24.46 0.56 1.37
C ASN A 185 24.28 0.02 -0.07
N PRO A 186 25.33 -0.59 -0.69
CA PRO A 186 25.24 -1.11 -2.06
C PRO A 186 24.10 -2.11 -2.30
N ILE A 187 23.63 -2.80 -1.25
CA ILE A 187 22.47 -3.72 -1.33
C ILE A 187 21.20 -2.94 -1.65
N VAL A 188 21.01 -1.75 -1.07
CA VAL A 188 19.81 -0.91 -1.22
C VAL A 188 19.99 0.11 -2.34
N ASP A 189 21.16 0.70 -2.50
CA ASP A 189 21.44 1.75 -3.50
C ASP A 189 21.02 1.32 -4.92
N LYS A 190 21.24 0.08 -5.31
CA LYS A 190 20.77 -0.44 -6.61
C LYS A 190 19.26 -0.31 -6.82
N PHE A 191 18.45 -0.47 -5.73
CA PHE A 191 17.01 -0.27 -5.80
C PHE A 191 16.65 1.21 -5.83
N VAL A 192 17.40 2.05 -5.09
CA VAL A 192 17.27 3.52 -5.15
C VAL A 192 17.48 3.99 -6.59
N GLN A 193 18.58 3.58 -7.24
CA GLN A 193 18.88 3.93 -8.62
C GLN A 193 17.81 3.42 -9.60
N LYS A 194 17.35 2.17 -9.42
CA LYS A 194 16.25 1.61 -10.21
C LYS A 194 14.98 2.45 -10.09
N LYS A 195 14.55 2.75 -8.87
CA LYS A 195 13.32 3.55 -8.61
C LYS A 195 13.44 4.97 -9.13
N PHE A 196 14.63 5.56 -9.06
CA PHE A 196 14.89 6.87 -9.65
C PHE A 196 14.74 6.87 -11.19
N GLN A 197 15.22 5.84 -11.87
CA GLN A 197 15.01 5.70 -13.31
C GLN A 197 13.54 5.43 -13.66
N GLU A 198 12.87 4.54 -12.93
CA GLU A 198 11.43 4.28 -13.07
C GLU A 198 10.62 5.58 -12.88
N SER A 199 10.96 6.39 -11.86
CA SER A 199 10.30 7.67 -11.61
C SER A 199 10.43 8.62 -12.79
N LYS A 200 11.60 8.73 -13.42
CA LYS A 200 11.80 9.56 -14.62
C LYS A 200 10.94 9.12 -15.81
N ILE A 201 10.83 7.80 -16.00
CA ILE A 201 9.97 7.24 -17.06
C ILE A 201 8.51 7.58 -16.78
N ILE A 202 8.06 7.38 -15.54
CA ILE A 202 6.70 7.71 -15.10
C ILE A 202 6.42 9.20 -15.32
N ASP A 203 7.31 10.10 -14.90
CA ASP A 203 7.15 11.54 -15.07
C ASP A 203 7.09 11.94 -16.56
N SER A 204 7.91 11.30 -17.41
CA SER A 204 7.87 11.52 -18.84
C SER A 204 6.52 11.10 -19.44
N ILE A 205 5.96 9.96 -19.03
CA ILE A 205 4.65 9.47 -19.49
C ILE A 205 3.54 10.41 -19.01
N ILE A 206 3.55 10.80 -17.73
CA ILE A 206 2.59 11.77 -17.18
C ILE A 206 2.61 13.05 -18.02
N ASN A 207 3.78 13.65 -18.20
CA ASN A 207 3.94 14.92 -18.93
C ASN A 207 3.46 14.84 -20.39
N SER A 208 3.59 13.68 -21.03
CA SER A 208 3.21 13.50 -22.43
C SER A 208 1.75 13.11 -22.66
N THR A 209 1.08 12.54 -21.63
CA THR A 209 -0.27 11.98 -21.79
C THR A 209 -1.32 12.62 -20.90
N LEU A 210 -0.90 13.42 -19.90
CA LEU A 210 -1.82 14.07 -18.96
C LEU A 210 -2.77 15.01 -19.70
N ARG A 211 -4.05 14.81 -19.48
CA ARG A 211 -5.11 15.78 -19.77
C ARG A 211 -6.02 15.93 -18.55
N ILE A 212 -6.62 17.09 -18.40
CA ILE A 212 -7.55 17.38 -17.29
C ILE A 212 -8.87 17.82 -17.91
N GLU A 213 -9.94 17.10 -17.59
CA GLU A 213 -11.29 17.42 -18.03
C GLU A 213 -12.21 17.47 -16.81
N ASN A 214 -12.87 18.61 -16.59
CA ASN A 214 -13.79 18.79 -15.46
C ASN A 214 -13.18 18.35 -14.10
N ARG A 215 -11.94 18.79 -13.82
CA ARG A 215 -11.16 18.43 -12.63
C ARG A 215 -10.86 16.92 -12.48
N LEU A 216 -11.01 16.14 -13.56
CA LEU A 216 -10.61 14.74 -13.65
C LEU A 216 -9.31 14.64 -14.42
N ALA A 217 -8.22 14.24 -13.79
CA ALA A 217 -6.93 14.01 -14.44
C ALA A 217 -6.94 12.65 -15.13
N ILE A 218 -6.49 12.59 -16.38
CA ILE A 218 -6.46 11.36 -17.20
C ILE A 218 -5.03 11.17 -17.67
N VAL A 219 -4.47 9.98 -17.44
CA VAL A 219 -3.10 9.63 -17.86
C VAL A 219 -3.10 8.24 -18.50
N ARG A 220 -2.30 8.07 -19.55
CA ARG A 220 -2.23 6.84 -20.34
C ARG A 220 -0.87 6.17 -20.18
N PHE A 221 -0.87 4.96 -19.62
CA PHE A 221 0.27 4.06 -19.47
C PHE A 221 0.11 2.77 -20.29
N ASP A 222 -0.96 2.68 -21.10
CA ASP A 222 -1.20 1.52 -21.96
C ASP A 222 -0.05 1.32 -22.96
N GLY A 223 0.32 0.07 -23.22
CA GLY A 223 1.43 -0.30 -24.12
C GLY A 223 2.85 0.04 -23.61
N THR A 224 2.99 0.71 -22.46
CA THR A 224 4.32 1.12 -21.95
C THR A 224 5.00 0.06 -21.10
N GLY A 225 4.28 -0.95 -20.63
CA GLY A 225 4.76 -1.91 -19.63
C GLY A 225 4.99 -1.31 -18.23
N THR A 226 4.72 -0.01 -18.05
CA THR A 226 4.91 0.72 -16.80
C THR A 226 3.59 0.86 -16.04
N ARG A 227 3.66 0.87 -14.71
CA ARG A 227 2.51 1.11 -13.83
C ARG A 227 2.83 2.17 -12.80
N THR A 228 1.80 2.90 -12.36
CA THR A 228 1.89 3.86 -11.26
C THR A 228 0.58 3.89 -10.48
N GLY A 229 0.62 4.41 -9.26
CA GLY A 229 -0.57 4.61 -8.42
C GLY A 229 -1.15 6.01 -8.55
N GLY A 230 -2.41 6.15 -8.12
CA GLY A 230 -3.13 7.43 -8.14
C GLY A 230 -2.48 8.54 -7.33
N TYR A 231 -1.83 8.21 -6.23
CA TYR A 231 -1.08 9.18 -5.42
C TYR A 231 -0.04 9.95 -6.24
N ARG A 232 0.71 9.25 -7.12
CA ARG A 232 1.71 9.90 -7.99
C ARG A 232 1.08 10.88 -8.95
N ILE A 233 -0.06 10.50 -9.58
CA ILE A 233 -0.76 11.36 -10.52
C ILE A 233 -1.35 12.58 -9.80
N THR A 234 -2.11 12.35 -8.73
CA THR A 234 -2.79 13.42 -7.99
C THR A 234 -1.79 14.35 -7.30
N ALA A 235 -0.66 13.84 -6.79
CA ALA A 235 0.42 14.67 -6.29
C ALA A 235 1.05 15.56 -7.38
N SER A 236 1.26 15.03 -8.59
CA SER A 236 1.83 15.78 -9.71
C SER A 236 0.90 16.87 -10.21
N VAL A 237 -0.41 16.59 -10.27
CA VAL A 237 -1.45 17.54 -10.74
C VAL A 237 -1.84 18.55 -9.64
N GLY A 238 -1.84 18.14 -8.38
CA GLY A 238 -2.21 18.99 -7.24
C GLY A 238 -3.72 19.29 -7.19
N ASP A 239 -4.06 20.53 -6.84
CA ASP A 239 -5.42 21.02 -6.66
C ASP A 239 -6.21 21.28 -7.97
N ALA A 240 -5.58 21.07 -9.10
CA ALA A 240 -6.25 21.16 -10.41
C ALA A 240 -7.14 19.94 -10.70
N CYS A 241 -7.06 18.86 -9.91
CA CYS A 241 -7.95 17.71 -10.06
C CYS A 241 -8.51 17.22 -8.72
N ASP A 242 -9.71 16.66 -8.75
CA ASP A 242 -10.37 16.02 -7.61
C ASP A 242 -10.21 14.51 -7.63
N ALA A 243 -9.97 13.94 -8.82
CA ALA A 243 -9.69 12.52 -9.02
C ALA A 243 -8.82 12.30 -10.25
N CYS A 244 -8.34 11.06 -10.46
CA CYS A 244 -7.65 10.68 -11.66
C CYS A 244 -8.11 9.32 -12.21
N ILE A 245 -7.98 9.19 -13.55
CA ILE A 245 -8.07 7.93 -14.29
C ILE A 245 -6.67 7.59 -14.80
N ILE A 246 -6.24 6.36 -14.60
CA ILE A 246 -5.00 5.81 -15.13
C ILE A 246 -5.36 4.65 -16.05
N ILE A 247 -5.09 4.78 -17.34
CA ILE A 247 -5.22 3.67 -18.29
C ILE A 247 -3.91 2.89 -18.28
N HIS A 248 -3.98 1.58 -18.22
CA HIS A 248 -2.81 0.69 -18.14
C HIS A 248 -3.07 -0.64 -18.85
N GLY A 249 -2.03 -1.48 -18.94
CA GLY A 249 -2.10 -2.78 -19.60
C GLY A 249 -1.83 -2.69 -21.09
N ASP A 250 -2.20 -3.75 -21.79
CA ASP A 250 -1.92 -3.89 -23.21
C ASP A 250 -3.07 -4.60 -23.93
N GLU A 251 -3.28 -4.26 -25.20
CA GLU A 251 -4.28 -4.90 -26.06
C GLU A 251 -4.01 -6.39 -26.21
N GLU A 252 -2.73 -6.80 -26.40
CA GLU A 252 -2.35 -8.21 -26.47
C GLU A 252 -2.71 -8.96 -25.19
N GLY A 253 -2.56 -8.32 -24.02
CA GLY A 253 -2.94 -8.88 -22.73
C GLY A 253 -4.41 -9.18 -22.60
N SER A 254 -5.26 -8.36 -23.22
CA SER A 254 -6.71 -8.53 -23.24
C SER A 254 -7.15 -9.77 -24.03
N VAL A 255 -6.30 -10.26 -24.92
CA VAL A 255 -6.55 -11.46 -25.74
C VAL A 255 -5.78 -12.68 -25.20
N SER A 256 -4.48 -12.51 -24.93
CA SER A 256 -3.59 -13.63 -24.59
C SER A 256 -3.65 -14.05 -23.12
N GLY A 257 -4.01 -13.14 -22.21
CA GLY A 257 -3.93 -13.34 -20.76
C GLY A 257 -2.52 -13.54 -20.19
N LYS A 258 -1.47 -13.36 -21.01
CA LYS A 258 -0.06 -13.56 -20.61
C LYS A 258 0.57 -12.31 -20.02
N ILE A 259 0.07 -11.16 -20.39
CA ILE A 259 0.44 -9.84 -19.88
C ILE A 259 -0.83 -9.13 -19.37
N PRO A 260 -0.71 -8.07 -18.57
CA PRO A 260 -1.89 -7.38 -18.04
C PRO A 260 -2.80 -6.85 -19.17
N PRO A 261 -4.11 -7.15 -19.11
CA PRO A 261 -5.07 -6.64 -20.09
C PRO A 261 -5.24 -5.12 -19.97
N LEU A 262 -5.77 -4.50 -21.01
CA LEU A 262 -6.19 -3.11 -20.95
C LEU A 262 -7.20 -2.90 -19.82
N GLY A 263 -6.91 -1.92 -18.96
CA GLY A 263 -7.71 -1.61 -17.80
C GLY A 263 -7.58 -0.15 -17.38
N ALA A 264 -8.46 0.25 -16.48
CA ALA A 264 -8.46 1.57 -15.88
C ALA A 264 -8.42 1.45 -14.36
N SER A 265 -7.71 2.36 -13.71
CA SER A 265 -7.75 2.56 -12.27
C SER A 265 -8.19 3.98 -11.98
N PHE A 266 -9.03 4.14 -10.96
CA PHE A 266 -9.64 5.40 -10.56
C PHE A 266 -9.22 5.71 -9.13
N TYR A 267 -8.77 6.93 -8.87
CA TYR A 267 -8.34 7.36 -7.53
C TYR A 267 -8.81 8.77 -7.22
N THR A 268 -9.35 8.97 -6.04
CA THR A 268 -9.59 10.30 -5.47
C THR A 268 -8.26 11.00 -5.19
N ASN A 269 -8.21 12.31 -5.35
CA ASN A 269 -7.09 13.13 -4.89
C ASN A 269 -7.14 13.27 -3.35
N SER A 270 -6.55 12.31 -2.65
CA SER A 270 -6.54 12.27 -1.18
C SER A 270 -5.72 13.40 -0.55
N PHE A 271 -4.81 14.04 -1.29
CA PHE A 271 -4.08 15.22 -0.81
C PHE A 271 -5.00 16.43 -0.70
N PHE A 272 -6.05 16.50 -1.52
CA PHE A 272 -7.03 17.57 -1.56
C PHE A 272 -8.31 17.20 -0.79
N HIS A 273 -8.76 15.96 -0.89
CA HIS A 273 -9.98 15.43 -0.28
C HIS A 273 -9.68 14.43 0.84
N LYS A 274 -9.28 14.92 2.02
CA LYS A 274 -8.86 14.07 3.17
C LYS A 274 -9.98 13.20 3.75
N ASN A 275 -11.23 13.59 3.58
CA ASN A 275 -12.40 12.90 4.15
C ASN A 275 -13.17 12.06 3.12
N GLY A 276 -12.56 11.77 1.97
CA GLY A 276 -13.19 11.06 0.88
C GLY A 276 -13.48 11.94 -0.34
N GLY A 277 -13.62 11.32 -1.52
CA GLY A 277 -13.85 12.01 -2.78
C GLY A 277 -15.24 12.65 -2.90
N LEU A 278 -15.37 13.59 -3.84
CA LEU A 278 -16.65 14.25 -4.17
C LEU A 278 -17.61 13.32 -4.92
N VAL A 279 -17.08 12.30 -5.60
CA VAL A 279 -17.85 11.33 -6.39
C VAL A 279 -17.43 9.91 -5.97
N ASP A 280 -18.39 9.01 -5.87
CA ASP A 280 -18.10 7.58 -5.72
C ASP A 280 -17.55 7.01 -7.03
N LEU A 281 -16.25 6.74 -7.06
CA LEU A 281 -15.55 6.27 -8.26
C LEU A 281 -15.98 4.87 -8.70
N THR A 282 -16.65 4.09 -7.85
CA THR A 282 -17.20 2.78 -8.25
C THR A 282 -18.25 2.91 -9.36
N LEU A 283 -18.92 4.07 -9.47
CA LEU A 283 -19.82 4.38 -10.58
C LEU A 283 -19.12 4.33 -11.94
N LEU A 284 -17.84 4.72 -11.99
CA LEU A 284 -17.02 4.61 -13.20
C LEU A 284 -16.57 3.17 -13.43
N ALA A 285 -16.07 2.51 -12.39
CA ALA A 285 -15.51 1.17 -12.50
C ALA A 285 -16.56 0.12 -12.93
N THR A 286 -17.80 0.27 -12.46
CA THR A 286 -18.88 -0.70 -12.73
C THR A 286 -19.74 -0.33 -13.95
N ALA A 287 -19.49 0.79 -14.59
CA ALA A 287 -20.33 1.28 -15.70
C ALA A 287 -20.42 0.29 -16.87
N PHE A 288 -19.32 -0.36 -17.22
CA PHE A 288 -19.23 -1.27 -18.36
C PHE A 288 -18.63 -2.63 -18.02
N ASP A 289 -18.02 -2.77 -16.84
CA ASP A 289 -17.40 -4.01 -16.38
C ASP A 289 -18.10 -4.52 -15.11
N VAL A 290 -18.83 -5.64 -15.23
CA VAL A 290 -19.53 -6.28 -14.09
C VAL A 290 -18.54 -6.77 -13.01
N ASP A 291 -17.28 -7.03 -13.38
CA ASP A 291 -16.22 -7.43 -12.48
C ASP A 291 -15.41 -6.21 -11.96
N GLY A 292 -15.76 -5.02 -12.44
CA GLY A 292 -15.18 -3.77 -11.97
C GLY A 292 -15.60 -3.47 -10.53
N GLY A 293 -14.78 -2.71 -9.80
CA GLY A 293 -15.10 -2.32 -8.42
C GLY A 293 -13.88 -2.00 -7.58
N GLY A 294 -14.10 -1.93 -6.28
CA GLY A 294 -13.12 -1.52 -5.27
C GLY A 294 -13.76 -0.63 -4.21
N HIS A 295 -12.98 0.30 -3.68
CA HIS A 295 -13.48 1.33 -2.75
C HIS A 295 -13.97 2.57 -3.50
N SER A 296 -14.87 3.35 -2.89
CA SER A 296 -15.36 4.61 -3.45
C SER A 296 -14.26 5.60 -3.85
N ASN A 297 -13.10 5.54 -3.20
CA ASN A 297 -11.95 6.42 -3.44
C ASN A 297 -10.81 5.76 -4.22
N ALA A 298 -10.85 4.44 -4.45
CA ALA A 298 -9.83 3.69 -5.18
C ALA A 298 -10.43 2.41 -5.75
N CYS A 299 -10.61 2.34 -7.06
CA CYS A 299 -11.23 1.21 -7.73
C CYS A 299 -10.65 1.03 -9.13
N GLY A 300 -11.10 0.01 -9.85
CA GLY A 300 -10.63 -0.25 -11.20
C GLY A 300 -11.54 -1.21 -11.97
N CYS A 301 -11.31 -1.28 -13.28
CA CYS A 301 -12.03 -2.16 -14.19
C CYS A 301 -11.18 -2.50 -15.42
N ARG A 302 -11.68 -3.40 -16.24
CA ARG A 302 -11.14 -3.64 -17.60
C ARG A 302 -11.76 -2.66 -18.60
N ILE A 303 -10.99 -2.28 -19.61
CA ILE A 303 -11.54 -1.64 -20.80
C ILE A 303 -12.47 -2.63 -21.51
N LYS A 304 -13.63 -2.17 -21.94
CA LYS A 304 -14.60 -2.96 -22.72
C LYS A 304 -14.78 -2.38 -24.11
N PRO A 305 -15.03 -3.24 -25.12
CA PRO A 305 -15.46 -2.76 -26.43
C PRO A 305 -16.90 -2.23 -26.28
N ILE A 306 -17.05 -0.92 -26.40
CA ILE A 306 -18.34 -0.23 -26.32
C ILE A 306 -18.57 0.65 -27.54
N ASP A 307 -19.84 0.82 -27.89
CA ASP A 307 -20.24 1.81 -28.89
C ASP A 307 -20.29 3.24 -28.29
N LYS A 308 -20.51 4.24 -29.16
CA LYS A 308 -20.64 5.66 -28.75
C LYS A 308 -21.78 5.95 -27.77
N PHE A 309 -22.67 5.00 -27.51
CA PHE A 309 -23.78 5.09 -26.58
C PHE A 309 -23.50 4.34 -25.26
N GLY A 310 -22.37 3.63 -25.18
CA GLY A 310 -21.98 2.83 -24.01
C GLY A 310 -22.52 1.40 -24.02
N ASN A 311 -23.05 0.90 -25.14
CA ASN A 311 -23.47 -0.50 -25.24
C ASN A 311 -22.23 -1.37 -25.51
N ILE A 312 -22.12 -2.48 -24.76
CA ILE A 312 -21.03 -3.45 -24.93
C ILE A 312 -21.20 -4.19 -26.25
N GLU A 313 -20.13 -4.30 -27.02
CA GLU A 313 -20.04 -5.00 -28.28
C GLU A 313 -19.42 -6.40 -28.08
N ASP A 314 -19.91 -7.40 -28.81
CA ASP A 314 -19.38 -8.77 -28.77
C ASP A 314 -18.19 -8.93 -29.73
N ARG A 315 -17.06 -8.35 -29.33
CA ARG A 315 -15.78 -8.44 -30.00
C ARG A 315 -14.62 -8.31 -29.03
N ASN A 316 -13.42 -8.60 -29.47
CA ASN A 316 -12.22 -8.33 -28.69
C ASN A 316 -12.00 -6.83 -28.50
N VAL A 317 -11.49 -6.47 -27.30
CA VAL A 317 -11.10 -5.11 -27.00
C VAL A 317 -9.89 -4.70 -27.84
N GLN A 318 -9.87 -3.43 -28.25
CA GLN A 318 -8.78 -2.80 -29.00
C GLN A 318 -8.34 -1.52 -28.31
N SER A 319 -7.15 -1.03 -28.64
CA SER A 319 -6.64 0.24 -28.09
C SER A 319 -7.54 1.44 -28.42
N THR A 320 -8.28 1.37 -29.51
CA THR A 320 -9.27 2.39 -29.91
C THR A 320 -10.46 2.48 -28.94
N ASP A 321 -10.79 1.41 -28.23
CA ASP A 321 -11.88 1.40 -27.25
C ASP A 321 -11.60 2.26 -26.03
N ILE A 322 -10.35 2.60 -25.77
CA ILE A 322 -9.94 3.44 -24.64
C ILE A 322 -10.66 4.80 -24.69
N GLU A 323 -10.69 5.45 -25.85
CA GLU A 323 -11.29 6.79 -25.98
C GLU A 323 -12.81 6.76 -25.84
N GLU A 324 -13.49 5.70 -26.29
CA GLU A 324 -14.93 5.53 -26.06
C GLU A 324 -15.23 5.35 -24.58
N ASN A 325 -14.48 4.47 -23.88
CA ASN A 325 -14.61 4.29 -22.44
C ASN A 325 -14.36 5.61 -21.70
N LEU A 326 -13.28 6.33 -22.01
CA LEU A 326 -12.96 7.62 -21.41
C LEU A 326 -14.07 8.65 -21.64
N THR A 327 -14.62 8.73 -22.84
CA THR A 327 -15.72 9.64 -23.17
C THR A 327 -16.93 9.38 -22.30
N GLN A 328 -17.29 8.11 -22.09
CA GLN A 328 -18.42 7.75 -21.23
C GLN A 328 -18.13 7.99 -19.76
N TRP A 329 -16.92 7.67 -19.26
CA TRP A 329 -16.54 7.93 -17.87
C TRP A 329 -16.50 9.42 -17.54
N ILE A 330 -16.03 10.28 -18.47
CA ILE A 330 -16.07 11.74 -18.29
C ILE A 330 -17.51 12.23 -18.18
N ARG A 331 -18.46 11.68 -18.96
CA ARG A 331 -19.89 12.02 -18.85
C ARG A 331 -20.46 11.62 -17.50
N ILE A 332 -20.18 10.38 -17.03
CA ILE A 332 -20.62 9.89 -15.72
C ILE A 332 -20.02 10.75 -14.63
N TRP A 333 -18.73 11.04 -14.68
CA TRP A 333 -18.03 11.93 -13.76
C TRP A 333 -18.71 13.30 -13.69
N SER A 334 -18.84 13.97 -14.82
CA SER A 334 -19.45 15.32 -14.87
C SER A 334 -20.91 15.36 -14.41
N SER A 335 -21.67 14.28 -14.63
CA SER A 335 -23.05 14.18 -14.17
C SER A 335 -23.19 13.96 -12.65
N ASN A 336 -22.14 13.51 -11.98
CA ASN A 336 -22.14 13.23 -10.54
C ASN A 336 -21.22 14.19 -9.76
N HIS A 337 -20.42 15.01 -10.42
CA HIS A 337 -19.56 15.99 -9.78
C HIS A 337 -20.36 17.24 -9.39
N PRO A 338 -20.24 17.77 -8.15
CA PRO A 338 -21.08 18.84 -7.64
C PRO A 338 -20.93 20.19 -8.37
N ASP A 339 -19.81 20.40 -9.08
CA ASP A 339 -19.51 21.64 -9.78
C ASP A 339 -19.89 21.62 -11.28
N TYR A 340 -20.48 20.52 -11.77
CA TYR A 340 -20.82 20.37 -13.20
C TYR A 340 -22.25 19.90 -13.47
#